data_34ddedd8ba6fac727faa84e4ce1bbdd2
#
_entry.id   34ddedd8ba6fac727faa84e4ce1bbdd2
#
_cell.length_a   1.000
_cell.length_b   1.000
_cell.length_c   1.000
_cell.angle_alpha   90.00
_cell.angle_beta   90.00
_cell.angle_gamma   90.00
#
_symmetry.space_group_name_H-M   'P 1'
#
loop_
_entity.id
_entity.type
_entity.pdbx_description
1 polymer ?
#
loop_
_entity_poly.entity_id
_entity_poly.type
_entity_poly.pdbx_seq_one_letter_code
_entity_poly.pdbx_strand_id
1 'polypeptide(L)'
;MLLQIKELYKDQCIIDEIPDYPNDYYWFKDEGNHLIGIKKNVSISEKKLLSLLFDEIISVDFDQQTRLFWLELLLYGKIKLLEIIEPAHQEVRFIFFHHNFDSESKIQFDQLIKSFNEKFIVLFIDRDYGVILDFTKRNEYDIKEFEEIAKAINEDFYYNTNLYKTMEYKINETISDSFLKEFELYKNYRNRHKLIMEQQELLLQYMILTVDDYGGFTQVSQKVETLAYDLIEVVKCYLENNFNLSMGAKALYMHRNTFMNKLEKFIQVTGLNVKEFKDATVAYLVIKNLELKHNM
;
A
#
# COMPACT_ATOMS: atom_id res chain seq x y z
N MET A 1 -4.85 10.29 -42.52
CA MET A 1 -6.23 10.25 -41.99
C MET A 1 -6.36 10.97 -40.66
N LEU A 2 -5.55 10.66 -39.64
CA LEU A 2 -5.61 11.32 -38.31
C LEU A 2 -5.44 12.85 -38.36
N LEU A 3 -4.46 13.37 -39.13
CA LEU A 3 -4.26 14.80 -39.30
C LEU A 3 -5.47 15.49 -39.97
N GLN A 4 -6.13 14.82 -40.91
CA GLN A 4 -7.33 15.35 -41.60
C GLN A 4 -8.52 15.40 -40.64
N ILE A 5 -8.67 14.41 -39.73
CA ILE A 5 -9.70 14.44 -38.69
C ILE A 5 -9.45 15.58 -37.71
N LYS A 6 -8.19 15.75 -37.28
CA LYS A 6 -7.81 16.86 -36.38
C LYS A 6 -8.04 18.24 -37.03
N GLU A 7 -7.76 18.39 -38.31
CA GLU A 7 -8.08 19.63 -39.07
C GLU A 7 -9.57 19.85 -39.22
N LEU A 8 -10.38 18.80 -39.43
CA LEU A 8 -11.83 18.91 -39.61
C LEU A 8 -12.55 19.32 -38.31
N TYR A 9 -12.18 18.65 -37.19
CA TYR A 9 -12.86 18.83 -35.91
C TYR A 9 -12.15 19.84 -34.98
N LYS A 10 -10.91 20.27 -35.30
CA LYS A 10 -10.13 21.26 -34.53
C LYS A 10 -10.15 21.01 -33.04
N ASP A 11 -10.64 21.98 -32.27
CA ASP A 11 -10.71 21.91 -30.79
C ASP A 11 -11.75 20.90 -30.26
N GLN A 12 -12.50 20.26 -31.16
CA GLN A 12 -13.46 19.20 -30.81
C GLN A 12 -12.87 17.80 -30.98
N CYS A 13 -11.61 17.70 -31.47
CA CYS A 13 -10.89 16.43 -31.65
C CYS A 13 -9.60 16.44 -30.86
N ILE A 14 -9.42 15.37 -30.12
CA ILE A 14 -8.17 15.04 -29.41
C ILE A 14 -7.64 13.70 -29.90
N ILE A 15 -6.32 13.56 -29.97
CA ILE A 15 -5.66 12.33 -30.43
C ILE A 15 -4.58 11.98 -29.39
N ASP A 16 -4.65 10.75 -28.86
CA ASP A 16 -3.73 10.23 -27.85
C ASP A 16 -3.61 11.10 -26.59
N GLU A 17 -4.60 11.94 -26.36
CA GLU A 17 -4.74 12.79 -25.18
C GLU A 17 -6.08 12.50 -24.49
N ILE A 18 -6.11 12.66 -23.17
CA ILE A 18 -7.34 12.53 -22.37
C ILE A 18 -7.73 13.90 -21.88
N PRO A 19 -8.96 14.37 -22.18
CA PRO A 19 -9.46 15.65 -21.69
C PRO A 19 -9.93 15.53 -20.23
N ASP A 20 -10.08 16.69 -19.58
CA ASP A 20 -10.61 16.79 -18.21
C ASP A 20 -11.99 16.13 -18.04
N TYR A 21 -12.80 16.12 -19.12
CA TYR A 21 -14.15 15.52 -19.15
C TYR A 21 -14.25 14.48 -20.27
N PRO A 22 -13.69 13.27 -20.08
CA PRO A 22 -13.68 12.24 -21.13
C PRO A 22 -15.07 11.76 -21.53
N ASN A 23 -16.06 11.85 -20.63
CA ASN A 23 -17.45 11.51 -20.88
C ASN A 23 -18.14 12.44 -21.90
N ASP A 24 -17.56 13.59 -22.23
CA ASP A 24 -18.08 14.52 -23.23
C ASP A 24 -17.67 14.16 -24.65
N TYR A 25 -16.93 13.05 -24.83
CA TYR A 25 -16.42 12.61 -26.12
C TYR A 25 -16.98 11.26 -26.53
N TYR A 26 -17.12 11.06 -27.85
CA TYR A 26 -17.17 9.74 -28.48
C TYR A 26 -15.74 9.28 -28.73
N TRP A 27 -15.46 8.04 -28.43
CA TRP A 27 -14.11 7.48 -28.53
C TRP A 27 -14.01 6.47 -29.66
N PHE A 28 -12.91 6.57 -30.41
CA PHE A 28 -12.61 5.70 -31.53
C PHE A 28 -11.13 5.30 -31.49
N LYS A 29 -10.82 4.24 -32.22
CA LYS A 29 -9.46 3.76 -32.39
C LYS A 29 -9.18 3.57 -33.88
N ASP A 30 -7.98 3.97 -34.35
CA ASP A 30 -7.55 3.69 -35.71
C ASP A 30 -6.77 2.37 -35.81
N GLU A 31 -6.42 1.95 -37.03
CA GLU A 31 -5.60 0.75 -37.28
C GLU A 31 -4.21 0.81 -36.63
N GLY A 32 -3.71 2.02 -36.35
CA GLY A 32 -2.45 2.27 -35.65
C GLY A 32 -2.56 2.23 -34.13
N ASN A 33 -3.74 1.90 -33.57
CA ASN A 33 -4.05 1.93 -32.13
C ASN A 33 -4.08 3.34 -31.50
N HIS A 34 -4.11 4.40 -32.31
CA HIS A 34 -4.27 5.75 -31.79
C HIS A 34 -5.69 5.99 -31.25
N LEU A 35 -5.78 6.58 -30.08
CA LEU A 35 -7.06 6.94 -29.46
C LEU A 35 -7.56 8.29 -30.01
N ILE A 36 -8.78 8.32 -30.51
CA ILE A 36 -9.40 9.52 -31.09
C ILE A 36 -10.63 9.87 -30.27
N GLY A 37 -10.64 11.03 -29.62
CA GLY A 37 -11.80 11.59 -28.93
C GLY A 37 -12.47 12.69 -29.75
N ILE A 38 -13.78 12.57 -30.03
CA ILE A 38 -14.60 13.60 -30.71
C ILE A 38 -15.71 14.03 -29.77
N LYS A 39 -15.81 15.34 -29.50
CA LYS A 39 -16.85 15.90 -28.61
C LYS A 39 -18.25 15.45 -29.00
N LYS A 40 -19.10 15.13 -28.02
CA LYS A 40 -20.48 14.64 -28.22
C LYS A 40 -21.45 15.66 -28.79
N ASN A 41 -20.99 16.86 -29.18
CA ASN A 41 -21.78 17.88 -29.87
C ASN A 41 -21.91 17.64 -31.40
N VAL A 42 -21.29 16.56 -31.94
CA VAL A 42 -21.44 16.16 -33.33
C VAL A 42 -22.78 15.46 -33.56
N SER A 43 -23.29 15.55 -34.82
CA SER A 43 -24.55 14.90 -35.18
C SER A 43 -24.46 13.37 -35.15
N ILE A 44 -25.62 12.72 -35.00
CA ILE A 44 -25.72 11.24 -35.04
C ILE A 44 -25.19 10.68 -36.37
N SER A 45 -25.38 11.43 -37.47
CA SER A 45 -24.89 11.01 -38.80
C SER A 45 -23.36 11.07 -38.89
N GLU A 46 -22.74 12.08 -38.31
CA GLU A 46 -21.28 12.20 -38.23
C GLU A 46 -20.69 11.12 -37.36
N LYS A 47 -21.32 10.83 -36.17
CA LYS A 47 -20.93 9.72 -35.35
C LYS A 47 -20.93 8.39 -36.11
N LYS A 48 -22.00 8.12 -36.89
CA LYS A 48 -22.07 6.87 -37.71
C LYS A 48 -20.99 6.82 -38.77
N LEU A 49 -20.63 7.94 -39.42
CA LEU A 49 -19.53 7.98 -40.38
C LEU A 49 -18.19 7.69 -39.73
N LEU A 50 -17.96 8.25 -38.53
CA LEU A 50 -16.75 7.97 -37.76
C LEU A 50 -16.65 6.49 -37.37
N SER A 51 -17.76 5.86 -36.96
CA SER A 51 -17.82 4.43 -36.66
C SER A 51 -17.62 3.51 -37.87
N LEU A 52 -17.73 4.04 -39.11
CA LEU A 52 -17.38 3.30 -40.32
C LEU A 52 -15.90 3.40 -40.68
N LEU A 53 -15.23 4.46 -40.23
CA LEU A 53 -13.82 4.76 -40.52
C LEU A 53 -12.87 4.29 -39.42
N PHE A 54 -13.37 4.16 -38.23
CA PHE A 54 -12.63 3.83 -37.02
C PHE A 54 -13.41 2.85 -36.16
N ASP A 55 -12.72 2.04 -35.40
CA ASP A 55 -13.33 1.16 -34.41
C ASP A 55 -13.91 1.99 -33.28
N GLU A 56 -15.26 2.03 -33.18
CA GLU A 56 -15.92 2.72 -32.07
C GLU A 56 -15.64 2.00 -30.75
N ILE A 57 -15.06 2.73 -29.80
CA ILE A 57 -14.86 2.26 -28.45
C ILE A 57 -16.14 2.56 -27.68
N ILE A 58 -17.03 1.59 -27.52
CA ILE A 58 -18.33 1.71 -26.84
C ILE A 58 -18.15 2.01 -25.34
N SER A 59 -17.03 1.56 -24.76
CA SER A 59 -16.51 1.99 -23.47
C SER A 59 -15.02 2.20 -23.61
N VAL A 60 -14.54 3.43 -23.62
CA VAL A 60 -13.15 3.67 -23.20
C VAL A 60 -13.13 3.12 -21.80
N ASP A 61 -12.26 2.18 -21.54
CA ASP A 61 -12.02 1.75 -20.17
C ASP A 61 -11.36 2.92 -19.44
N PHE A 62 -12.19 3.83 -18.94
CA PHE A 62 -11.75 5.00 -18.16
C PHE A 62 -10.94 4.54 -16.95
N ASP A 63 -11.23 3.34 -16.46
CA ASP A 63 -10.44 2.68 -15.44
C ASP A 63 -9.00 2.45 -15.91
N GLN A 64 -8.80 2.01 -17.15
CA GLN A 64 -7.46 1.78 -17.70
C GLN A 64 -6.69 3.11 -17.85
N GLN A 65 -7.34 4.17 -18.28
CA GLN A 65 -6.72 5.48 -18.42
C GLN A 65 -6.42 6.13 -17.07
N THR A 66 -7.35 6.01 -16.13
CA THR A 66 -7.13 6.43 -14.74
C THR A 66 -5.96 5.68 -14.11
N ARG A 67 -5.85 4.38 -14.37
CA ARG A 67 -4.71 3.57 -13.90
C ARG A 67 -3.40 4.01 -14.52
N LEU A 68 -3.39 4.25 -15.84
CA LEU A 68 -2.20 4.72 -16.55
C LEU A 68 -1.75 6.09 -16.01
N PHE A 69 -2.69 7.01 -15.82
CA PHE A 69 -2.45 8.32 -15.20
C PHE A 69 -1.73 8.19 -13.85
N TRP A 70 -2.26 7.37 -12.95
CA TRP A 70 -1.66 7.18 -11.64
C TRP A 70 -0.31 6.47 -11.70
N LEU A 71 -0.14 5.48 -12.58
CA LEU A 71 1.16 4.83 -12.80
C LEU A 71 2.20 5.82 -13.32
N GLU A 72 1.83 6.68 -14.25
CA GLU A 72 2.72 7.71 -14.80
C GLU A 72 3.13 8.74 -13.74
N LEU A 73 2.20 9.17 -12.91
CA LEU A 73 2.48 10.10 -11.81
C LEU A 73 3.37 9.45 -10.74
N LEU A 74 2.99 8.25 -10.28
CA LEU A 74 3.62 7.63 -9.12
C LEU A 74 4.97 6.96 -9.44
N LEU A 75 5.07 6.25 -10.58
CA LEU A 75 6.30 5.53 -10.96
C LEU A 75 7.30 6.38 -11.74
N TYR A 76 6.78 7.27 -12.60
CA TYR A 76 7.63 8.05 -13.52
C TYR A 76 7.74 9.53 -13.15
N GLY A 77 7.07 9.96 -12.07
CA GLY A 77 7.18 11.33 -11.55
C GLY A 77 6.70 12.40 -12.54
N LYS A 78 5.67 12.10 -13.36
CA LYS A 78 5.11 13.08 -14.30
C LYS A 78 4.29 14.17 -13.57
N ILE A 79 4.97 15.07 -12.88
CA ILE A 79 4.40 16.11 -12.00
C ILE A 79 3.37 17.01 -12.71
N LYS A 80 3.50 17.22 -14.03
CA LYS A 80 2.51 17.98 -14.82
C LYS A 80 1.08 17.41 -14.71
N LEU A 81 0.95 16.13 -14.40
CA LEU A 81 -0.35 15.49 -14.19
C LEU A 81 -1.07 15.98 -12.92
N LEU A 82 -0.36 16.63 -11.99
CA LEU A 82 -0.97 17.21 -10.78
C LEU A 82 -1.96 18.33 -11.10
N GLU A 83 -1.78 19.02 -12.23
CA GLU A 83 -2.65 20.14 -12.64
C GLU A 83 -4.07 19.68 -12.98
N ILE A 84 -4.26 18.39 -13.28
CA ILE A 84 -5.56 17.82 -13.67
C ILE A 84 -6.19 16.94 -12.59
N ILE A 85 -5.58 16.88 -11.38
CA ILE A 85 -6.15 16.13 -10.26
C ILE A 85 -7.33 16.91 -9.67
N GLU A 86 -8.46 16.23 -9.55
CA GLU A 86 -9.65 16.81 -8.94
C GLU A 86 -9.39 17.20 -7.46
N PRO A 87 -10.00 18.31 -6.99
CA PRO A 87 -9.89 18.74 -5.59
C PRO A 87 -10.34 17.68 -4.56
N ALA A 88 -11.12 16.70 -4.97
CA ALA A 88 -11.55 15.59 -4.14
C ALA A 88 -10.40 14.63 -3.79
N HIS A 89 -9.34 14.57 -4.61
CA HIS A 89 -8.20 13.70 -4.45
C HIS A 89 -6.99 14.49 -3.90
N GLN A 90 -7.10 15.03 -2.70
CA GLN A 90 -6.00 15.79 -2.08
C GLN A 90 -5.03 14.91 -1.30
N GLU A 91 -5.50 13.77 -0.82
CA GLU A 91 -4.74 12.81 -0.04
C GLU A 91 -4.99 11.40 -0.57
N VAL A 92 -3.98 10.54 -0.47
CA VAL A 92 -4.05 9.14 -0.89
C VAL A 92 -3.33 8.27 0.12
N ARG A 93 -3.89 7.09 0.38
CA ARG A 93 -3.24 6.02 1.12
C ARG A 93 -2.86 4.92 0.15
N PHE A 94 -1.66 4.38 0.28
CA PHE A 94 -1.17 3.26 -0.51
C PHE A 94 -1.40 1.96 0.26
N ILE A 95 -1.97 0.97 -0.43
CA ILE A 95 -2.11 -0.38 0.11
C ILE A 95 -1.42 -1.32 -0.86
N PHE A 96 -0.15 -1.59 -0.62
CA PHE A 96 0.65 -2.47 -1.46
C PHE A 96 0.29 -3.93 -1.23
N PHE A 97 0.35 -4.72 -2.29
CA PHE A 97 0.15 -6.17 -2.24
C PHE A 97 1.10 -6.90 -3.17
N HIS A 98 1.40 -8.13 -2.84
CA HIS A 98 2.15 -9.05 -3.69
C HIS A 98 1.18 -10.03 -4.34
N HIS A 99 1.42 -10.39 -5.59
CA HIS A 99 0.57 -11.29 -6.35
C HIS A 99 1.36 -12.13 -7.37
N ASN A 100 0.71 -13.15 -7.91
CA ASN A 100 1.17 -13.92 -9.06
C ASN A 100 0.03 -14.11 -10.08
N PHE A 101 -0.85 -13.12 -10.19
CA PHE A 101 -2.08 -13.20 -10.98
C PHE A 101 -1.79 -13.21 -12.47
N ASP A 102 -2.49 -14.07 -13.20
CA ASP A 102 -2.65 -13.99 -14.65
C ASP A 102 -3.63 -12.85 -15.03
N SER A 103 -3.89 -12.70 -16.32
CA SER A 103 -4.75 -11.61 -16.81
C SER A 103 -6.19 -11.71 -16.34
N GLU A 104 -6.73 -12.93 -16.19
CA GLU A 104 -8.09 -13.16 -15.72
C GLU A 104 -8.21 -12.88 -14.23
N SER A 105 -7.27 -13.39 -13.43
CA SER A 105 -7.21 -13.15 -11.99
C SER A 105 -7.07 -11.65 -11.65
N LYS A 106 -6.34 -10.88 -12.47
CA LYS A 106 -6.25 -9.42 -12.31
C LYS A 106 -7.61 -8.72 -12.44
N ILE A 107 -8.43 -9.15 -13.38
CA ILE A 107 -9.79 -8.60 -13.57
C ILE A 107 -10.68 -8.98 -12.39
N GLN A 108 -10.65 -10.23 -11.96
CA GLN A 108 -11.42 -10.71 -10.82
C GLN A 108 -10.99 -10.00 -9.52
N PHE A 109 -9.69 -9.82 -9.32
CA PHE A 109 -9.15 -9.07 -8.18
C PHE A 109 -9.64 -7.62 -8.15
N ASP A 110 -9.62 -6.93 -9.28
CA ASP A 110 -10.13 -5.56 -9.37
C ASP A 110 -11.63 -5.49 -9.02
N GLN A 111 -12.41 -6.44 -9.52
CA GLN A 111 -13.83 -6.54 -9.19
C GLN A 111 -14.07 -6.81 -7.70
N LEU A 112 -13.28 -7.69 -7.09
CA LEU A 112 -13.33 -7.96 -5.66
C LEU A 112 -13.02 -6.69 -4.86
N ILE A 113 -11.94 -5.99 -5.15
CA ILE A 113 -11.55 -4.76 -4.44
C ILE A 113 -12.64 -3.66 -4.59
N LYS A 114 -13.19 -3.50 -5.78
CA LYS A 114 -14.30 -2.55 -6.03
C LYS A 114 -15.60 -2.92 -5.31
N SER A 115 -15.82 -4.20 -5.01
CA SER A 115 -16.98 -4.60 -4.20
C SER A 115 -16.91 -4.10 -2.75
N PHE A 116 -15.72 -3.88 -2.21
CA PHE A 116 -15.55 -3.23 -0.90
C PHE A 116 -15.72 -1.71 -1.00
N ASN A 117 -15.12 -1.08 -2.02
CA ASN A 117 -15.32 0.34 -2.27
C ASN A 117 -15.04 0.66 -3.75
N GLU A 118 -16.03 1.23 -4.45
CA GLU A 118 -15.93 1.63 -5.86
C GLU A 118 -14.87 2.71 -6.11
N LYS A 119 -14.47 3.48 -5.08
CA LYS A 119 -13.45 4.52 -5.16
C LYS A 119 -12.02 3.98 -5.09
N PHE A 120 -11.83 2.71 -4.77
CA PHE A 120 -10.51 2.10 -4.78
C PHE A 120 -10.02 1.93 -6.21
N ILE A 121 -8.76 2.32 -6.45
CA ILE A 121 -8.11 2.15 -7.76
C ILE A 121 -7.00 1.13 -7.61
N VAL A 122 -7.11 0.01 -8.31
CA VAL A 122 -6.10 -1.05 -8.31
C VAL A 122 -5.09 -0.78 -9.41
N LEU A 123 -3.80 -0.70 -9.07
CA LEU A 123 -2.70 -0.59 -10.01
C LEU A 123 -1.80 -1.83 -9.90
N PHE A 124 -1.51 -2.48 -11.00
CA PHE A 124 -0.49 -3.51 -11.09
C PHE A 124 0.82 -2.87 -11.51
N ILE A 125 1.79 -2.82 -10.59
CA ILE A 125 3.06 -2.12 -10.77
C ILE A 125 3.96 -2.92 -11.70
N ASP A 126 4.07 -4.23 -11.43
CA ASP A 126 4.84 -5.17 -12.20
C ASP A 126 4.19 -6.57 -12.20
N ARG A 127 5.00 -7.61 -12.45
CA ARG A 127 4.52 -9.00 -12.48
C ARG A 127 4.09 -9.51 -11.10
N ASP A 128 4.74 -9.01 -10.04
CA ASP A 128 4.64 -9.58 -8.69
C ASP A 128 4.01 -8.62 -7.69
N TYR A 129 3.89 -7.33 -8.02
CA TYR A 129 3.44 -6.30 -7.10
C TYR A 129 2.36 -5.41 -7.66
N GLY A 130 1.45 -5.02 -6.78
CA GLY A 130 0.43 -4.03 -7.06
C GLY A 130 0.20 -3.10 -5.88
N VAL A 131 -0.63 -2.10 -6.09
CA VAL A 131 -1.08 -1.15 -5.07
C VAL A 131 -2.55 -0.81 -5.28
N ILE A 132 -3.29 -0.70 -4.19
CA ILE A 132 -4.62 -0.12 -4.16
C ILE A 132 -4.45 1.32 -3.70
N LEU A 133 -4.94 2.27 -4.49
CA LEU A 133 -5.02 3.67 -4.10
C LEU A 133 -6.35 3.89 -3.36
N ASP A 134 -6.25 4.33 -2.12
CA ASP A 134 -7.39 4.62 -1.26
C ASP A 134 -7.47 6.13 -1.00
N PHE A 135 -8.53 6.75 -1.53
CA PHE A 135 -8.86 8.18 -1.38
C PHE A 135 -9.93 8.44 -0.34
N THR A 136 -10.26 7.44 0.47
CA THR A 136 -11.27 7.60 1.52
C THR A 136 -10.74 8.44 2.67
N LYS A 137 -11.64 9.10 3.38
CA LYS A 137 -11.23 9.92 4.52
C LYS A 137 -10.73 9.04 5.67
N ARG A 138 -9.87 9.64 6.48
CA ARG A 138 -9.37 9.03 7.71
C ARG A 138 -10.55 8.51 8.55
N ASN A 139 -10.46 7.23 8.98
CA ASN A 139 -11.46 6.50 9.76
C ASN A 139 -12.68 5.96 8.98
N GLU A 140 -12.76 6.05 7.66
CA GLU A 140 -13.77 5.32 6.90
C GLU A 140 -13.47 3.81 6.88
N TYR A 141 -12.19 3.43 6.88
CA TYR A 141 -11.72 2.04 6.92
C TYR A 141 -10.65 1.87 8.01
N ASP A 142 -10.93 1.03 8.99
CA ASP A 142 -9.97 0.64 10.02
C ASP A 142 -9.12 -0.59 9.58
N ILE A 143 -8.24 -1.05 10.45
CA ILE A 143 -7.36 -2.19 10.14
C ILE A 143 -8.14 -3.49 9.98
N LYS A 144 -9.28 -3.65 10.67
CA LYS A 144 -10.08 -4.88 10.63
C LYS A 144 -10.75 -5.07 9.28
N GLU A 145 -11.22 -3.97 8.67
CA GLU A 145 -11.81 -4.01 7.33
C GLU A 145 -10.76 -4.41 6.29
N PHE A 146 -9.52 -3.91 6.41
CA PHE A 146 -8.44 -4.36 5.55
C PHE A 146 -7.99 -5.80 5.83
N GLU A 147 -8.12 -6.29 7.06
CA GLU A 147 -7.92 -7.72 7.35
C GLU A 147 -9.00 -8.59 6.68
N GLU A 148 -10.24 -8.13 6.62
CA GLU A 148 -11.32 -8.82 5.90
C GLU A 148 -11.07 -8.84 4.40
N ILE A 149 -10.62 -7.73 3.82
CA ILE A 149 -10.18 -7.67 2.42
C ILE A 149 -9.05 -8.68 2.16
N ALA A 150 -8.02 -8.69 3.00
CA ALA A 150 -6.89 -9.61 2.85
C ALA A 150 -7.31 -11.09 2.97
N LYS A 151 -8.25 -11.41 3.86
CA LYS A 151 -8.84 -12.76 3.98
C LYS A 151 -9.61 -13.15 2.73
N ALA A 152 -10.49 -12.28 2.24
CA ALA A 152 -11.26 -12.51 1.02
C ALA A 152 -10.33 -12.76 -0.18
N ILE A 153 -9.27 -11.97 -0.34
CA ILE A 153 -8.26 -12.17 -1.39
C ILE A 153 -7.64 -13.58 -1.26
N ASN A 154 -7.23 -13.97 -0.07
CA ASN A 154 -6.58 -15.26 0.15
C ASN A 154 -7.51 -16.46 -0.08
N GLU A 155 -8.79 -16.31 0.25
CA GLU A 155 -9.82 -17.33 0.04
C GLU A 155 -10.18 -17.48 -1.44
N ASP A 156 -10.40 -16.37 -2.15
CA ASP A 156 -10.85 -16.38 -3.55
C ASP A 156 -9.73 -16.76 -4.53
N PHE A 157 -8.50 -16.33 -4.26
CA PHE A 157 -7.36 -16.56 -5.17
C PHE A 157 -6.43 -17.69 -4.73
N TYR A 158 -6.70 -18.35 -3.60
CA TYR A 158 -5.85 -19.41 -3.03
C TYR A 158 -4.37 -18.98 -2.93
N TYR A 159 -4.13 -17.72 -2.61
CA TYR A 159 -2.83 -17.10 -2.59
C TYR A 159 -2.59 -16.36 -1.27
N ASN A 160 -1.42 -16.54 -0.67
CA ASN A 160 -1.06 -15.84 0.58
C ASN A 160 -0.64 -14.41 0.27
N THR A 161 -1.61 -13.55 0.00
CA THR A 161 -1.41 -12.11 -0.14
C THR A 161 -1.28 -11.48 1.23
N ASN A 162 -0.26 -10.66 1.41
CA ASN A 162 -0.16 -9.74 2.52
C ASN A 162 -0.31 -8.30 2.03
N LEU A 163 -1.02 -7.51 2.80
CA LEU A 163 -1.23 -6.09 2.51
C LEU A 163 -0.28 -5.24 3.36
N TYR A 164 0.24 -4.17 2.76
CA TYR A 164 0.95 -3.12 3.48
C TYR A 164 0.22 -1.79 3.31
N LYS A 165 -0.33 -1.30 4.41
CA LYS A 165 -1.12 -0.08 4.46
C LYS A 165 -0.29 1.08 5.00
N THR A 166 -0.17 2.15 4.21
CA THR A 166 0.52 3.37 4.62
C THR A 166 -0.41 4.33 5.38
N MET A 167 0.15 5.39 5.94
CA MET A 167 -0.60 6.59 6.30
C MET A 167 -1.00 7.35 5.04
N GLU A 168 -1.84 8.40 5.20
CA GLU A 168 -2.23 9.28 4.11
C GLU A 168 -1.08 10.17 3.69
N TYR A 169 -0.91 10.32 2.37
CA TYR A 169 0.02 11.22 1.72
C TYR A 169 -0.74 12.33 0.99
N LYS A 170 -0.28 13.57 1.14
CA LYS A 170 -0.77 14.67 0.29
C LYS A 170 -0.29 14.47 -1.14
N ILE A 171 -1.19 14.66 -2.09
CA ILE A 171 -0.88 14.58 -3.50
C ILE A 171 -0.27 15.92 -3.93
N ASN A 172 1.04 15.93 -4.05
CA ASN A 172 1.86 17.08 -4.42
C ASN A 172 3.11 16.63 -5.19
N GLU A 173 4.03 17.53 -5.45
CA GLU A 173 5.25 17.27 -6.22
C GLU A 173 6.13 16.16 -5.65
N THR A 174 6.01 15.83 -4.35
CA THR A 174 6.80 14.78 -3.70
C THR A 174 6.10 13.42 -3.65
N ILE A 175 4.90 13.29 -4.22
CA ILE A 175 4.09 12.08 -4.10
C ILE A 175 4.78 10.85 -4.72
N SER A 176 5.44 11.04 -5.88
CA SER A 176 6.19 9.99 -6.55
C SER A 176 7.35 9.48 -5.70
N ASP A 177 8.14 10.40 -5.11
CA ASP A 177 9.25 10.03 -4.23
C ASP A 177 8.75 9.29 -2.98
N SER A 178 7.64 9.74 -2.41
CA SER A 178 7.02 9.09 -1.25
C SER A 178 6.53 7.69 -1.61
N PHE A 179 5.86 7.54 -2.74
CA PHE A 179 5.38 6.26 -3.24
C PHE A 179 6.52 5.27 -3.47
N LEU A 180 7.59 5.68 -4.15
CA LEU A 180 8.74 4.82 -4.44
C LEU A 180 9.46 4.37 -3.16
N LYS A 181 9.61 5.25 -2.17
CA LYS A 181 10.20 4.89 -0.86
C LYS A 181 9.35 3.85 -0.12
N GLU A 182 8.04 4.04 -0.07
CA GLU A 182 7.12 3.07 0.56
C GLU A 182 7.12 1.73 -0.17
N PHE A 183 7.14 1.76 -1.50
CA PHE A 183 7.22 0.54 -2.31
C PHE A 183 8.53 -0.23 -2.06
N GLU A 184 9.67 0.45 -1.99
CA GLU A 184 10.94 -0.18 -1.66
C GLU A 184 10.98 -0.75 -0.24
N LEU A 185 10.41 -0.04 0.75
CA LEU A 185 10.26 -0.57 2.10
C LEU A 185 9.42 -1.85 2.10
N TYR A 186 8.29 -1.86 1.42
CA TYR A 186 7.44 -3.04 1.30
C TYR A 186 8.16 -4.21 0.64
N LYS A 187 8.81 -4.01 -0.49
CA LYS A 187 9.57 -5.06 -1.20
C LYS A 187 10.63 -5.72 -0.33
N ASN A 188 11.37 -4.91 0.42
CA ASN A 188 12.53 -5.37 1.17
C ASN A 188 12.17 -5.94 2.55
N TYR A 189 11.12 -5.45 3.18
CA TYR A 189 10.84 -5.74 4.59
C TYR A 189 9.46 -6.36 4.86
N ARG A 190 8.68 -6.76 3.84
CA ARG A 190 7.38 -7.39 4.04
C ARG A 190 7.48 -8.69 4.86
N ASN A 191 6.61 -8.84 5.83
CA ASN A 191 6.47 -10.09 6.58
C ASN A 191 5.40 -10.99 5.94
N ARG A 192 5.81 -12.11 5.35
CA ARG A 192 4.92 -13.06 4.64
C ARG A 192 3.92 -13.78 5.54
N HIS A 193 4.10 -13.72 6.86
CA HIS A 193 3.22 -14.38 7.84
C HIS A 193 2.12 -13.46 8.39
N LYS A 194 2.18 -12.15 8.08
CA LYS A 194 1.13 -11.20 8.48
C LYS A 194 0.20 -10.92 7.31
N LEU A 195 -1.12 -10.96 7.56
CA LEU A 195 -2.14 -10.60 6.58
C LEU A 195 -2.06 -9.12 6.20
N ILE A 196 -1.84 -8.27 7.19
CA ILE A 196 -1.69 -6.82 7.00
C ILE A 196 -0.54 -6.29 7.86
N MET A 197 0.21 -5.37 7.30
CA MET A 197 1.24 -4.59 7.97
C MET A 197 0.90 -3.11 7.87
N GLU A 198 1.09 -2.37 8.95
CA GLU A 198 0.97 -0.92 8.93
C GLU A 198 2.34 -0.25 8.78
N GLN A 199 2.34 1.00 8.28
CA GLN A 199 3.57 1.75 8.00
C GLN A 199 4.50 1.86 9.21
N GLN A 200 3.97 2.08 10.41
CA GLN A 200 4.77 2.18 11.62
C GLN A 200 5.50 0.88 11.96
N GLU A 201 4.92 -0.28 11.65
CA GLU A 201 5.57 -1.57 11.88
C GLU A 201 6.74 -1.78 10.90
N LEU A 202 6.52 -1.47 9.63
CA LEU A 202 7.53 -1.64 8.60
C LEU A 202 8.69 -0.64 8.78
N LEU A 203 8.36 0.61 9.15
CA LEU A 203 9.34 1.62 9.48
C LEU A 203 10.19 1.22 10.71
N LEU A 204 9.55 0.69 11.74
CA LEU A 204 10.25 0.19 12.92
C LEU A 204 11.22 -0.95 12.55
N GLN A 205 10.78 -1.90 11.74
CA GLN A 205 11.61 -2.99 11.26
C GLN A 205 12.83 -2.48 10.47
N TYR A 206 12.60 -1.55 9.54
CA TYR A 206 13.68 -0.90 8.79
C TYR A 206 14.69 -0.20 9.70
N MET A 207 14.22 0.58 10.68
CA MET A 207 15.09 1.24 11.64
C MET A 207 15.92 0.23 12.46
N ILE A 208 15.31 -0.84 12.94
CA ILE A 208 15.99 -1.88 13.72
C ILE A 208 17.12 -2.50 12.90
N LEU A 209 16.83 -2.94 11.68
CA LEU A 209 17.83 -3.59 10.83
C LEU A 209 18.96 -2.63 10.44
N THR A 210 18.63 -1.36 10.15
CA THR A 210 19.64 -0.34 9.86
C THR A 210 20.56 -0.08 11.06
N VAL A 211 20.04 -0.02 12.27
CA VAL A 211 20.84 0.17 13.50
C VAL A 211 21.70 -1.08 13.78
N ASP A 212 21.18 -2.28 13.52
CA ASP A 212 21.91 -3.53 13.71
C ASP A 212 23.10 -3.69 12.77
N ASP A 213 22.96 -3.26 11.51
CA ASP A 213 24.04 -3.25 10.51
C ASP A 213 25.27 -2.46 10.98
N TYR A 214 25.07 -1.42 11.80
CA TYR A 214 26.16 -0.67 12.45
C TYR A 214 26.61 -1.25 13.79
N GLY A 215 26.13 -2.45 14.18
CA GLY A 215 26.45 -3.08 15.44
C GLY A 215 25.86 -2.41 16.68
N GLY A 216 24.85 -1.55 16.50
CA GLY A 216 24.28 -0.74 17.58
C GLY A 216 23.65 -1.55 18.71
N PHE A 217 23.24 -2.78 18.45
CA PHE A 217 22.61 -3.66 19.45
C PHE A 217 23.55 -4.68 20.08
N THR A 218 24.79 -4.84 19.57
CA THR A 218 25.66 -5.98 19.87
C THR A 218 25.81 -6.27 21.36
N GLN A 219 26.12 -5.28 22.19
CA GLN A 219 26.37 -5.50 23.62
C GLN A 219 25.10 -5.89 24.39
N VAL A 220 23.96 -5.31 24.03
CA VAL A 220 22.70 -5.58 24.71
C VAL A 220 22.11 -6.89 24.23
N SER A 221 22.18 -7.18 22.95
CA SER A 221 21.74 -8.45 22.35
C SER A 221 22.43 -9.64 23.00
N GLN A 222 23.75 -9.58 23.17
CA GLN A 222 24.51 -10.65 23.85
C GLN A 222 23.97 -10.97 25.24
N LYS A 223 23.56 -9.96 26.02
CA LYS A 223 22.98 -10.18 27.34
C LYS A 223 21.57 -10.79 27.24
N VAL A 224 20.74 -10.29 26.32
CA VAL A 224 19.37 -10.76 26.15
C VAL A 224 19.33 -12.19 25.63
N GLU A 225 20.23 -12.56 24.69
CA GLU A 225 20.37 -13.92 24.15
C GLU A 225 20.70 -14.98 25.21
N THR A 226 21.32 -14.58 26.33
CA THR A 226 21.59 -15.50 27.44
C THR A 226 20.37 -15.79 28.31
N LEU A 227 19.28 -15.03 28.11
CA LEU A 227 18.07 -15.17 28.93
C LEU A 227 17.21 -16.33 28.43
N ALA A 228 16.49 -16.96 29.35
CA ALA A 228 15.46 -17.92 28.99
C ALA A 228 14.35 -17.24 28.20
N TYR A 229 13.81 -17.88 27.18
CA TYR A 229 12.80 -17.37 26.26
C TYR A 229 11.58 -16.80 27.00
N ASP A 230 11.15 -17.43 28.08
CA ASP A 230 10.01 -17.02 28.90
C ASP A 230 10.21 -15.67 29.62
N LEU A 231 11.48 -15.26 29.86
CA LEU A 231 11.79 -13.93 30.38
C LEU A 231 11.65 -12.86 29.29
N ILE A 232 12.14 -13.17 28.09
CA ILE A 232 12.05 -12.28 26.94
C ILE A 232 10.58 -12.05 26.58
N GLU A 233 9.78 -13.13 26.57
CA GLU A 233 8.36 -13.09 26.28
C GLU A 233 7.58 -12.23 27.29
N VAL A 234 7.90 -12.33 28.58
CA VAL A 234 7.29 -11.49 29.62
C VAL A 234 7.59 -10.02 29.41
N VAL A 235 8.84 -9.67 29.11
CA VAL A 235 9.21 -8.27 28.85
C VAL A 235 8.51 -7.76 27.60
N LYS A 236 8.53 -8.48 26.51
CA LYS A 236 7.81 -8.14 25.29
C LYS A 236 6.33 -7.91 25.56
N CYS A 237 5.68 -8.85 26.22
CA CYS A 237 4.26 -8.75 26.56
C CYS A 237 3.96 -7.53 27.44
N TYR A 238 4.84 -7.18 28.39
CA TYR A 238 4.72 -6.00 29.22
C TYR A 238 4.75 -4.71 28.39
N LEU A 239 5.72 -4.62 27.47
CA LEU A 239 5.91 -3.45 26.62
C LEU A 239 4.75 -3.30 25.60
N GLU A 240 4.34 -4.37 24.97
CA GLU A 240 3.23 -4.41 23.99
C GLU A 240 1.85 -4.18 24.64
N ASN A 241 1.72 -4.38 25.96
CA ASN A 241 0.54 -4.01 26.73
C ASN A 241 0.67 -2.62 27.41
N ASN A 242 1.45 -1.71 26.83
CA ASN A 242 1.63 -0.33 27.30
C ASN A 242 2.05 -0.23 28.77
N PHE A 243 3.01 -1.02 29.19
CA PHE A 243 3.52 -1.08 30.56
C PHE A 243 2.47 -1.51 31.60
N ASN A 244 1.39 -2.15 31.17
CA ASN A 244 0.35 -2.63 32.07
C ASN A 244 0.65 -4.06 32.57
N LEU A 245 1.20 -4.12 33.77
CA LEU A 245 1.58 -5.38 34.42
C LEU A 245 0.41 -6.37 34.58
N SER A 246 -0.79 -5.90 34.88
CA SER A 246 -1.95 -6.75 35.08
C SER A 246 -2.46 -7.32 33.74
N MET A 247 -2.47 -6.51 32.67
CA MET A 247 -2.83 -6.98 31.33
C MET A 247 -1.79 -7.94 30.78
N GLY A 248 -0.49 -7.64 30.92
CA GLY A 248 0.57 -8.54 30.50
C GLY A 248 0.55 -9.87 31.22
N ALA A 249 0.37 -9.89 32.56
CA ALA A 249 0.24 -11.13 33.33
C ALA A 249 -0.97 -11.96 32.89
N LYS A 250 -2.11 -11.31 32.64
CA LYS A 250 -3.33 -11.99 32.11
C LYS A 250 -3.10 -12.56 30.71
N ALA A 251 -2.45 -11.82 29.82
CA ALA A 251 -2.18 -12.25 28.45
C ALA A 251 -1.31 -13.52 28.40
N LEU A 252 -0.36 -13.67 29.35
CA LEU A 252 0.48 -14.87 29.47
C LEU A 252 -0.05 -15.90 30.49
N TYR A 253 -1.28 -15.77 30.95
CA TYR A 253 -1.88 -16.68 31.95
C TYR A 253 -1.01 -16.85 33.21
N MET A 254 -0.32 -15.77 33.64
CA MET A 254 0.58 -15.77 34.80
C MET A 254 -0.02 -15.01 35.98
N HIS A 255 0.36 -15.44 37.19
CA HIS A 255 0.08 -14.61 38.35
C HIS A 255 0.92 -13.33 38.34
N ARG A 256 0.32 -12.21 38.72
CA ARG A 256 0.96 -10.88 38.69
C ARG A 256 2.35 -10.85 39.36
N ASN A 257 2.51 -11.53 40.52
CA ASN A 257 3.79 -11.55 41.23
C ASN A 257 4.85 -12.34 40.45
N THR A 258 4.49 -13.44 39.80
CA THR A 258 5.39 -14.21 38.93
C THR A 258 5.86 -13.38 37.75
N PHE A 259 4.93 -12.68 37.13
CA PHE A 259 5.23 -11.78 36.00
C PHE A 259 6.19 -10.66 36.44
N MET A 260 5.92 -10.01 37.59
CA MET A 260 6.79 -8.97 38.14
C MET A 260 8.19 -9.49 38.47
N ASN A 261 8.29 -10.66 39.12
CA ASN A 261 9.59 -11.26 39.43
C ASN A 261 10.43 -11.55 38.17
N LYS A 262 9.79 -11.92 37.08
CA LYS A 262 10.47 -12.15 35.79
C LYS A 262 10.95 -10.82 35.19
N LEU A 263 10.19 -9.75 35.27
CA LEU A 263 10.65 -8.41 34.87
C LEU A 263 11.87 -7.95 35.68
N GLU A 264 11.84 -8.14 37.01
CA GLU A 264 12.98 -7.80 37.88
C GLU A 264 14.23 -8.61 37.52
N LYS A 265 14.06 -9.91 37.21
CA LYS A 265 15.18 -10.75 36.77
C LYS A 265 15.78 -10.25 35.46
N PHE A 266 14.96 -9.84 34.49
CA PHE A 266 15.45 -9.25 33.26
C PHE A 266 16.27 -7.98 33.54
N ILE A 267 15.77 -7.08 34.40
CA ILE A 267 16.47 -5.85 34.80
C ILE A 267 17.83 -6.16 35.43
N GLN A 268 17.86 -7.15 36.34
CA GLN A 268 19.11 -7.56 37.02
C GLN A 268 20.17 -8.06 36.04
N VAL A 269 19.79 -8.83 35.02
CA VAL A 269 20.74 -9.43 34.07
C VAL A 269 21.19 -8.41 33.03
N THR A 270 20.24 -7.68 32.46
CA THR A 270 20.54 -6.76 31.35
C THR A 270 21.03 -5.39 31.79
N GLY A 271 20.60 -4.93 32.97
CA GLY A 271 20.80 -3.57 33.45
C GLY A 271 19.79 -2.58 32.88
N LEU A 272 18.85 -3.02 32.02
CA LEU A 272 17.80 -2.17 31.44
C LEU A 272 16.57 -2.16 32.35
N ASN A 273 16.23 -1.02 32.91
CA ASN A 273 15.00 -0.86 33.69
C ASN A 273 13.80 -0.68 32.77
N VAL A 274 13.17 -1.77 32.37
CA VAL A 274 12.02 -1.78 31.45
C VAL A 274 10.76 -1.04 31.96
N LYS A 275 10.81 -0.50 33.17
CA LYS A 275 9.78 0.39 33.71
C LYS A 275 10.04 1.87 33.33
N GLU A 276 11.26 2.18 32.87
CA GLU A 276 11.67 3.49 32.41
C GLU A 276 11.63 3.53 30.87
N PHE A 277 11.00 4.54 30.28
CA PHE A 277 10.72 4.61 28.84
C PHE A 277 11.96 4.40 27.96
N LYS A 278 13.09 5.04 28.27
CA LYS A 278 14.32 4.94 27.46
C LYS A 278 14.86 3.50 27.43
N ASP A 279 14.97 2.87 28.60
CA ASP A 279 15.49 1.51 28.74
C ASP A 279 14.50 0.49 28.14
N ALA A 280 13.21 0.72 28.33
CA ALA A 280 12.14 -0.05 27.72
C ALA A 280 12.19 -0.01 26.20
N THR A 281 12.44 1.19 25.63
CA THR A 281 12.60 1.34 24.17
C THR A 281 13.79 0.53 23.65
N VAL A 282 14.95 0.62 24.32
CA VAL A 282 16.14 -0.17 23.94
C VAL A 282 15.86 -1.67 24.06
N ALA A 283 15.24 -2.10 25.16
CA ALA A 283 14.88 -3.51 25.36
C ALA A 283 13.92 -4.02 24.25
N TYR A 284 12.92 -3.23 23.90
CA TYR A 284 11.96 -3.56 22.83
C TYR A 284 12.64 -3.71 21.47
N LEU A 285 13.47 -2.75 21.08
CA LEU A 285 14.19 -2.78 19.82
C LEU A 285 15.13 -3.99 19.72
N VAL A 286 15.84 -4.32 20.80
CA VAL A 286 16.72 -5.49 20.85
C VAL A 286 15.92 -6.79 20.76
N ILE A 287 14.81 -6.92 21.48
CA ILE A 287 13.95 -8.11 21.42
C ILE A 287 13.40 -8.28 19.99
N LYS A 288 12.91 -7.20 19.38
CA LYS A 288 12.43 -7.23 17.99
C LYS A 288 13.52 -7.58 16.99
N ASN A 289 14.75 -7.09 17.18
CA ASN A 289 15.89 -7.46 16.34
C ASN A 289 16.19 -8.96 16.41
N LEU A 290 16.18 -9.55 17.60
CA LEU A 290 16.38 -11.00 17.77
C LEU A 290 15.27 -11.82 17.10
N GLU A 291 14.01 -11.38 17.22
CA GLU A 291 12.88 -12.00 16.51
C GLU A 291 13.05 -11.95 14.98
N LEU A 292 13.49 -10.83 14.44
CA LEU A 292 13.72 -10.67 13.00
C LEU A 292 14.83 -11.60 12.51
N LYS A 293 15.92 -11.73 13.26
CA LYS A 293 17.04 -12.64 12.93
C LYS A 293 16.64 -14.13 12.96
N HIS A 294 15.71 -14.50 13.83
CA HIS A 294 15.24 -15.89 13.91
C HIS A 294 14.18 -16.24 12.86
N ASN A 295 13.55 -15.24 12.24
CA ASN A 295 12.52 -15.41 11.20
C ASN A 295 13.07 -15.22 9.77
N MET A 296 14.33 -14.86 9.61
CA MET A 296 15.05 -14.83 8.34
C MET A 296 15.69 -16.19 8.05
#